data_459d93df944f978c33c9348c7aacc1c9
#
_entry.id   459d93df944f978c33c9348c7aacc1c9
#
_cell.length_a   1.000
_cell.length_b   1.000
_cell.length_c   1.000
_cell.angle_alpha   90.00
_cell.angle_beta   90.00
_cell.angle_gamma   90.00
#
_symmetry.space_group_name_H-M   'P 1'
#
loop_
_entity.id
_entity.type
_entity.pdbx_description
1 polymer ?
#
loop_
_entity_poly.entity_id
_entity_poly.type
_entity_poly.pdbx_seq_one_letter_code
_entity_poly.pdbx_strand_id
1 'polypeptide(L)'
;MSGFSALVLAGSRPGPDPVAQVAGVATKVLATVGGKPMLTRVIAALRAAGATRIAVAASHPQVVALARSLGCEVIEAADGPSESAGRGFALLGAPMLLTTADHALLEGEWITDFRAAIAPQTDVAVLLARRDVVEAAVPDTRRTWLRFADGQWSGCNLFHFATPRAAAAFSLWQAVERDRKHPWRIVRRLGPWLLLRYLAGRLSLADAMAHLGRKAGVVVEAVASPHGLAAVDVDKPDDLTLARRIAGQ
;
A
#
# COMPACT_ATOMS: atom_id res chain seq x y z
N MET A 1 1.91 -22.55 1.34
CA MET A 1 2.64 -21.28 1.04
C MET A 1 3.67 -21.05 2.13
N SER A 2 4.92 -20.72 1.79
CA SER A 2 5.96 -20.37 2.77
C SER A 2 5.58 -19.11 3.55
N GLY A 3 6.05 -18.99 4.81
CA GLY A 3 5.89 -17.80 5.63
C GLY A 3 6.49 -16.56 4.95
N PHE A 4 6.05 -15.37 5.34
CA PHE A 4 6.54 -14.09 4.83
C PHE A 4 6.67 -13.08 5.96
N SER A 5 7.53 -12.09 5.76
CA SER A 5 7.62 -10.93 6.64
C SER A 5 6.68 -9.82 6.17
N ALA A 6 6.19 -8.99 7.08
CA ALA A 6 5.33 -7.87 6.72
C ALA A 6 5.85 -6.55 7.30
N LEU A 7 5.75 -5.48 6.52
CA LEU A 7 6.00 -4.11 6.94
C LEU A 7 4.70 -3.30 6.88
N VAL A 8 4.37 -2.63 7.98
CA VAL A 8 3.24 -1.70 8.05
C VAL A 8 3.77 -0.27 8.13
N LEU A 9 3.44 0.56 7.15
CA LEU A 9 3.76 1.99 7.20
C LEU A 9 2.72 2.72 8.07
N ALA A 10 3.17 3.25 9.20
CA ALA A 10 2.36 3.98 10.18
C ALA A 10 2.93 5.37 10.49
N GLY A 11 3.70 5.93 9.57
CA GLY A 11 4.23 7.29 9.66
C GLY A 11 3.13 8.34 9.50
N SER A 12 3.26 9.46 10.20
CA SER A 12 2.38 10.62 10.09
C SER A 12 3.03 11.70 9.24
N ARG A 13 2.25 12.38 8.40
CA ARG A 13 2.72 13.60 7.73
C ARG A 13 2.72 14.76 8.73
N PRO A 14 3.65 15.72 8.62
CA PRO A 14 3.57 16.96 9.37
C PRO A 14 2.28 17.72 9.09
N GLY A 15 1.63 18.25 10.14
CA GLY A 15 0.42 19.05 10.04
C GLY A 15 -0.82 18.39 10.63
N PRO A 16 -1.97 19.07 10.59
CA PRO A 16 -3.22 18.55 11.14
C PRO A 16 -3.70 17.34 10.34
N ASP A 17 -4.13 16.32 11.06
CA ASP A 17 -4.73 15.10 10.52
C ASP A 17 -6.25 15.16 10.75
N PRO A 18 -7.06 15.43 9.72
CA PRO A 18 -8.51 15.57 9.87
C PRO A 18 -9.19 14.30 10.39
N VAL A 19 -8.67 13.12 10.05
CA VAL A 19 -9.20 11.84 10.55
C VAL A 19 -8.93 11.71 12.05
N ALA A 20 -7.70 12.01 12.48
CA ALA A 20 -7.33 11.98 13.89
C ALA A 20 -8.16 12.97 14.72
N GLN A 21 -8.39 14.19 14.19
CA GLN A 21 -9.21 15.22 14.85
C GLN A 21 -10.65 14.75 15.06
N VAL A 22 -11.30 14.21 14.01
CA VAL A 22 -12.69 13.72 14.12
C VAL A 22 -12.79 12.50 15.02
N ALA A 23 -11.76 11.65 15.02
CA ALA A 23 -11.72 10.47 15.88
C ALA A 23 -11.29 10.76 17.32
N GLY A 24 -10.86 11.99 17.66
CA GLY A 24 -10.36 12.36 19.00
C GLY A 24 -9.09 11.63 19.41
N VAL A 25 -8.20 11.32 18.46
CA VAL A 25 -6.96 10.57 18.69
C VAL A 25 -5.72 11.36 18.21
N ALA A 26 -4.56 10.97 18.67
CA ALA A 26 -3.33 11.68 18.33
C ALA A 26 -2.88 11.51 16.87
N THR A 27 -3.21 10.39 16.24
CA THR A 27 -2.92 10.08 14.83
C THR A 27 -3.98 9.16 14.27
N LYS A 28 -4.28 9.26 12.96
CA LYS A 28 -5.37 8.51 12.31
C LYS A 28 -5.29 7.00 12.51
N VAL A 29 -4.08 6.43 12.59
CA VAL A 29 -3.89 4.97 12.72
C VAL A 29 -4.36 4.40 14.07
N LEU A 30 -4.59 5.29 15.06
CA LEU A 30 -5.19 4.95 16.37
C LEU A 30 -6.72 5.06 16.35
N ALA A 31 -7.34 5.63 15.30
CA ALA A 31 -8.79 5.69 15.17
C ALA A 31 -9.39 4.28 15.12
N THR A 32 -10.52 4.10 15.80
CA THR A 32 -11.18 2.80 15.89
C THR A 32 -12.10 2.55 14.71
N VAL A 33 -12.06 1.32 14.21
CA VAL A 33 -12.97 0.75 13.23
C VAL A 33 -13.36 -0.64 13.74
N GLY A 34 -14.67 -0.91 13.90
CA GLY A 34 -15.15 -2.15 14.51
C GLY A 34 -14.60 -2.35 15.95
N GLY A 35 -14.52 -1.26 16.74
CA GLY A 35 -14.05 -1.30 18.13
C GLY A 35 -12.55 -1.49 18.33
N LYS A 36 -11.74 -1.57 17.27
CA LYS A 36 -10.27 -1.76 17.36
C LYS A 36 -9.53 -0.66 16.60
N PRO A 37 -8.35 -0.18 17.07
CA PRO A 37 -7.49 0.71 16.30
C PRO A 37 -7.20 0.15 14.90
N MET A 38 -7.14 1.01 13.88
CA MET A 38 -6.87 0.59 12.51
C MET A 38 -5.57 -0.22 12.40
N LEU A 39 -4.49 0.22 13.07
CA LEU A 39 -3.23 -0.53 13.13
C LEU A 39 -3.42 -1.96 13.66
N THR A 40 -4.23 -2.13 14.71
CA THR A 40 -4.51 -3.46 15.29
C THR A 40 -5.22 -4.37 14.28
N ARG A 41 -6.16 -3.84 13.50
CA ARG A 41 -6.87 -4.58 12.45
C ARG A 41 -5.91 -5.05 11.35
N VAL A 42 -5.07 -4.14 10.85
CA VAL A 42 -4.07 -4.47 9.82
C VAL A 42 -3.12 -5.57 10.30
N ILE A 43 -2.60 -5.47 11.53
CA ILE A 43 -1.72 -6.49 12.10
C ILE A 43 -2.45 -7.84 12.24
N ALA A 44 -3.72 -7.83 12.65
CA ALA A 44 -4.52 -9.05 12.74
C ALA A 44 -4.71 -9.73 11.37
N ALA A 45 -5.00 -8.96 10.31
CA ALA A 45 -5.13 -9.48 8.96
C ALA A 45 -3.81 -10.08 8.44
N LEU A 46 -2.67 -9.42 8.69
CA LEU A 46 -1.35 -9.94 8.33
C LEU A 46 -1.04 -11.28 9.01
N ARG A 47 -1.38 -11.41 10.30
CA ARG A 47 -1.21 -12.67 11.05
C ARG A 47 -2.14 -13.76 10.53
N ALA A 48 -3.39 -13.44 10.26
CA ALA A 48 -4.35 -14.38 9.67
C ALA A 48 -3.87 -14.91 8.32
N ALA A 49 -3.16 -14.09 7.54
CA ALA A 49 -2.52 -14.49 6.28
C ALA A 49 -1.20 -15.27 6.44
N GLY A 50 -0.72 -15.50 7.68
CA GLY A 50 0.50 -16.27 7.95
C GLY A 50 1.79 -15.44 7.94
N ALA A 51 1.73 -14.13 8.21
CA ALA A 51 2.95 -13.34 8.43
C ALA A 51 3.69 -13.82 9.68
N THR A 52 4.97 -14.17 9.51
CA THR A 52 5.82 -14.74 10.60
C THR A 52 6.56 -13.67 11.38
N ARG A 53 6.90 -12.54 10.72
CA ARG A 53 7.52 -11.36 11.32
C ARG A 53 6.77 -10.13 10.84
N ILE A 54 6.45 -9.20 11.75
CA ILE A 54 5.78 -7.94 11.41
C ILE A 54 6.57 -6.80 12.01
N ALA A 55 7.00 -5.86 11.16
CA ALA A 55 7.56 -4.59 11.57
C ALA A 55 6.60 -3.44 11.28
N VAL A 56 6.61 -2.43 12.13
CA VAL A 56 5.82 -1.20 11.98
C VAL A 56 6.77 -0.02 11.87
N ALA A 57 6.70 0.73 10.78
CA ALA A 57 7.44 1.99 10.63
C ALA A 57 6.63 3.12 11.27
N ALA A 58 7.06 3.61 12.43
CA ALA A 58 6.35 4.63 13.21
C ALA A 58 7.32 5.49 14.00
N SER A 59 6.94 6.76 14.22
CA SER A 59 7.68 7.70 15.08
C SER A 59 6.82 8.21 16.25
N HIS A 60 5.48 8.16 16.15
CA HIS A 60 4.59 8.64 17.20
C HIS A 60 4.60 7.69 18.41
N PRO A 61 4.87 8.17 19.66
CA PRO A 61 5.06 7.31 20.84
C PRO A 61 3.90 6.33 21.11
N GLN A 62 2.65 6.77 20.96
CA GLN A 62 1.49 5.90 21.18
C GLN A 62 1.37 4.80 20.11
N VAL A 63 1.75 5.07 18.85
CA VAL A 63 1.78 4.07 17.78
C VAL A 63 2.89 3.04 18.05
N VAL A 64 4.07 3.52 18.46
CA VAL A 64 5.20 2.67 18.86
C VAL A 64 4.81 1.76 20.04
N ALA A 65 4.17 2.32 21.08
CA ALA A 65 3.70 1.55 22.23
C ALA A 65 2.67 0.49 21.81
N LEU A 66 1.69 0.85 20.98
CA LEU A 66 0.69 -0.09 20.47
C LEU A 66 1.33 -1.19 19.62
N ALA A 67 2.24 -0.86 18.70
CA ALA A 67 2.92 -1.84 17.87
C ALA A 67 3.70 -2.86 18.71
N ARG A 68 4.44 -2.37 19.74
CA ARG A 68 5.18 -3.23 20.68
C ARG A 68 4.25 -4.12 21.50
N SER A 69 3.13 -3.58 22.02
CA SER A 69 2.13 -4.37 22.76
C SER A 69 1.49 -5.47 21.91
N LEU A 70 1.43 -5.25 20.61
CA LEU A 70 0.99 -6.25 19.64
C LEU A 70 2.12 -7.21 19.21
N GLY A 71 3.31 -7.17 19.84
CA GLY A 71 4.44 -8.06 19.54
C GLY A 71 5.07 -7.81 18.16
N CYS A 72 4.99 -6.57 17.65
CA CYS A 72 5.63 -6.19 16.40
C CYS A 72 7.01 -5.58 16.65
N GLU A 73 7.93 -5.78 15.71
CA GLU A 73 9.15 -4.99 15.62
C GLU A 73 8.82 -3.54 15.25
N VAL A 74 9.59 -2.57 15.74
CA VAL A 74 9.37 -1.17 15.38
C VAL A 74 10.64 -0.61 14.77
N ILE A 75 10.47 0.05 13.62
CA ILE A 75 11.51 0.86 12.99
C ILE A 75 11.10 2.33 12.99
N GLU A 76 12.06 3.22 13.08
CA GLU A 76 11.81 4.66 12.97
C GLU A 76 11.30 4.99 11.57
N ALA A 77 10.14 5.66 11.49
CA ALA A 77 9.62 6.14 10.22
C ALA A 77 10.55 7.21 9.64
N ALA A 78 10.91 7.06 8.36
CA ALA A 78 11.66 8.08 7.64
C ALA A 78 10.75 9.22 7.15
N ASP A 79 11.34 10.24 6.52
CA ASP A 79 10.60 11.40 5.97
C ASP A 79 9.62 11.02 4.86
N GLY A 80 9.82 9.88 4.20
CA GLY A 80 8.97 9.38 3.15
C GLY A 80 8.65 7.88 3.25
N PRO A 81 7.51 7.45 2.68
CA PRO A 81 7.11 6.05 2.67
C PRO A 81 8.11 5.14 1.94
N SER A 82 8.71 5.60 0.85
CA SER A 82 9.68 4.81 0.08
C SER A 82 10.97 4.54 0.85
N GLU A 83 11.44 5.50 1.66
CA GLU A 83 12.61 5.32 2.51
C GLU A 83 12.30 4.39 3.69
N SER A 84 11.14 4.58 4.35
CA SER A 84 10.68 3.68 5.40
C SER A 84 10.53 2.25 4.88
N ALA A 85 10.01 2.08 3.67
CA ALA A 85 9.88 0.78 3.01
C ALA A 85 11.26 0.12 2.74
N GLY A 86 12.22 0.90 2.26
CA GLY A 86 13.60 0.42 2.04
C GLY A 86 14.29 -0.01 3.33
N ARG A 87 14.16 0.77 4.43
CA ARG A 87 14.67 0.41 5.76
C ARG A 87 14.02 -0.88 6.28
N GLY A 88 12.68 -1.00 6.13
CA GLY A 88 11.95 -2.20 6.50
C GLY A 88 12.39 -3.43 5.70
N PHE A 89 12.61 -3.27 4.40
CA PHE A 89 13.10 -4.36 3.56
C PHE A 89 14.53 -4.79 3.92
N ALA A 90 15.40 -3.85 4.26
CA ALA A 90 16.75 -4.16 4.74
C ALA A 90 16.74 -4.96 6.06
N LEU A 91 15.76 -4.71 6.93
CA LEU A 91 15.58 -5.43 8.19
C LEU A 91 14.95 -6.82 8.00
N LEU A 92 13.88 -6.90 7.21
CA LEU A 92 13.03 -8.08 7.12
C LEU A 92 13.46 -9.05 6.02
N GLY A 93 14.09 -8.55 4.97
CA GLY A 93 14.45 -9.32 3.77
C GLY A 93 13.24 -9.72 2.92
N ALA A 94 13.49 -10.51 1.90
CA ALA A 94 12.45 -11.11 1.05
C ALA A 94 12.14 -12.55 1.50
N PRO A 95 10.87 -13.01 1.35
CA PRO A 95 9.72 -12.28 0.83
C PRO A 95 9.11 -11.34 1.87
N MET A 96 8.83 -10.09 1.47
CA MET A 96 8.21 -9.09 2.34
C MET A 96 6.92 -8.54 1.70
N LEU A 97 5.84 -8.49 2.49
CA LEU A 97 4.62 -7.78 2.15
C LEU A 97 4.65 -6.40 2.81
N LEU A 98 4.24 -5.37 2.08
CA LEU A 98 4.12 -4.01 2.59
C LEU A 98 2.68 -3.55 2.47
N THR A 99 2.16 -2.94 3.54
CA THR A 99 0.87 -2.26 3.56
C THR A 99 0.94 -1.00 4.43
N THR A 100 -0.17 -0.26 4.50
CA THR A 100 -0.30 0.94 5.31
C THR A 100 -1.23 0.71 6.50
N ALA A 101 -1.00 1.43 7.60
CA ALA A 101 -1.78 1.26 8.84
C ALA A 101 -3.22 1.79 8.73
N ASP A 102 -3.54 2.57 7.70
CA ASP A 102 -4.87 3.09 7.39
C ASP A 102 -5.72 2.19 6.48
N HIS A 103 -5.20 1.03 6.12
CA HIS A 103 -5.95 -0.01 5.40
C HIS A 103 -6.86 -0.80 6.36
N ALA A 104 -7.78 -0.09 7.01
CA ALA A 104 -8.56 -0.56 8.15
C ALA A 104 -9.47 -1.75 7.86
N LEU A 105 -9.85 -1.98 6.60
CA LEU A 105 -10.71 -3.08 6.17
C LEU A 105 -9.93 -4.29 5.64
N LEU A 106 -8.60 -4.27 5.70
CA LEU A 106 -7.77 -5.37 5.21
C LEU A 106 -8.15 -6.69 5.87
N GLU A 107 -8.34 -7.72 5.03
CA GLU A 107 -8.63 -9.09 5.45
C GLU A 107 -7.48 -10.04 5.06
N GLY A 108 -7.28 -11.10 5.88
CA GLY A 108 -6.22 -12.08 5.63
C GLY A 108 -6.40 -12.85 4.33
N GLU A 109 -7.64 -13.11 3.92
CA GLU A 109 -7.98 -13.76 2.66
C GLU A 109 -7.47 -12.96 1.45
N TRP A 110 -7.66 -11.63 1.45
CA TRP A 110 -7.19 -10.78 0.33
C TRP A 110 -5.67 -10.83 0.15
N ILE A 111 -4.94 -10.92 1.27
CA ILE A 111 -3.48 -11.09 1.25
C ILE A 111 -3.10 -12.46 0.68
N THR A 112 -3.84 -13.50 1.07
CA THR A 112 -3.61 -14.88 0.61
C THR A 112 -3.87 -14.98 -0.89
N ASP A 113 -4.99 -14.45 -1.37
CA ASP A 113 -5.36 -14.42 -2.79
C ASP A 113 -4.34 -13.63 -3.60
N PHE A 114 -3.95 -12.45 -3.11
CA PHE A 114 -2.92 -11.64 -3.75
C PHE A 114 -1.63 -12.43 -3.94
N ARG A 115 -1.12 -13.04 -2.88
CA ARG A 115 0.14 -13.80 -2.95
C ARG A 115 0.04 -15.04 -3.82
N ALA A 116 -1.12 -15.69 -3.86
CA ALA A 116 -1.35 -16.87 -4.72
C ALA A 116 -1.39 -16.50 -6.21
N ALA A 117 -1.81 -15.29 -6.55
CA ALA A 117 -1.92 -14.81 -7.93
C ALA A 117 -0.61 -14.28 -8.53
N ILE A 118 0.45 -14.11 -7.70
CA ILE A 118 1.75 -13.59 -8.18
C ILE A 118 2.48 -14.64 -9.01
N ALA A 119 2.92 -14.26 -10.20
CA ALA A 119 3.69 -15.14 -11.06
C ALA A 119 5.09 -15.45 -10.47
N PRO A 120 5.61 -16.69 -10.64
CA PRO A 120 6.85 -17.13 -10.00
C PRO A 120 8.09 -16.30 -10.32
N GLN A 121 8.13 -15.64 -11.49
CA GLN A 121 9.24 -14.81 -11.94
C GLN A 121 9.22 -13.38 -11.41
N THR A 122 8.17 -12.98 -10.67
CA THR A 122 7.94 -11.61 -10.22
C THR A 122 8.85 -11.26 -9.06
N ASP A 123 9.57 -10.13 -9.16
CA ASP A 123 10.35 -9.58 -8.04
C ASP A 123 9.49 -8.65 -7.16
N VAL A 124 8.60 -7.86 -7.79
CA VAL A 124 7.71 -6.91 -7.09
C VAL A 124 6.30 -7.03 -7.65
N ALA A 125 5.32 -7.28 -6.80
CA ALA A 125 3.92 -7.24 -7.17
C ALA A 125 3.18 -6.11 -6.45
N VAL A 126 2.19 -5.51 -7.13
CA VAL A 126 1.28 -4.50 -6.56
C VAL A 126 -0.16 -4.94 -6.76
N LEU A 127 -0.98 -4.83 -5.72
CA LEU A 127 -2.41 -5.13 -5.80
C LEU A 127 -3.18 -3.89 -6.24
N LEU A 128 -3.98 -4.03 -7.28
CA LEU A 128 -4.86 -2.98 -7.80
C LEU A 128 -6.27 -3.54 -7.98
N ALA A 129 -7.29 -2.75 -7.68
CA ALA A 129 -8.68 -3.11 -7.93
C ALA A 129 -9.23 -2.33 -9.13
N ARG A 130 -9.98 -3.02 -10.00
CA ARG A 130 -10.68 -2.39 -11.12
C ARG A 130 -11.83 -1.51 -10.60
N ARG A 131 -12.13 -0.46 -11.35
CA ARG A 131 -13.20 0.48 -10.99
C ARG A 131 -14.56 -0.22 -10.83
N ASP A 132 -14.92 -1.08 -11.76
CA ASP A 132 -16.17 -1.83 -11.73
C ASP A 132 -16.30 -2.69 -10.45
N VAL A 133 -15.22 -3.35 -10.03
CA VAL A 133 -15.17 -4.16 -8.80
C VAL A 133 -15.29 -3.29 -7.54
N VAL A 134 -14.61 -2.13 -7.53
CA VAL A 134 -14.69 -1.20 -6.38
C VAL A 134 -16.08 -0.58 -6.28
N GLU A 135 -16.65 -0.08 -7.40
CA GLU A 135 -17.97 0.55 -7.42
C GLU A 135 -19.10 -0.44 -7.10
N ALA A 136 -18.93 -1.72 -7.44
CA ALA A 136 -19.87 -2.77 -7.01
C ALA A 136 -19.87 -2.98 -5.49
N ALA A 137 -18.69 -2.86 -4.83
CA ALA A 137 -18.56 -3.00 -3.39
C ALA A 137 -18.92 -1.71 -2.63
N VAL A 138 -18.60 -0.53 -3.20
CA VAL A 138 -18.83 0.80 -2.61
C VAL A 138 -19.26 1.77 -3.71
N PRO A 139 -20.56 1.83 -4.05
CA PRO A 139 -21.06 2.61 -5.20
C PRO A 139 -20.73 4.11 -5.14
N ASP A 140 -20.76 4.71 -3.95
CA ASP A 140 -20.58 6.16 -3.75
C ASP A 140 -19.13 6.57 -3.43
N THR A 141 -18.15 5.67 -3.66
CA THR A 141 -16.76 5.95 -3.30
C THR A 141 -16.12 6.99 -4.21
N ARG A 142 -15.41 7.96 -3.61
CA ARG A 142 -14.62 8.97 -4.33
C ARG A 142 -13.15 8.62 -4.26
N ARG A 143 -12.65 7.94 -5.30
CA ARG A 143 -11.26 7.47 -5.38
C ARG A 143 -10.50 8.06 -6.55
N THR A 144 -9.18 8.04 -6.45
CA THR A 144 -8.30 8.37 -7.57
C THR A 144 -8.22 7.17 -8.50
N TRP A 145 -8.60 7.38 -9.77
CA TRP A 145 -8.55 6.34 -10.79
C TRP A 145 -7.34 6.52 -11.71
N LEU A 146 -6.49 5.52 -11.76
CA LEU A 146 -5.47 5.38 -12.78
C LEU A 146 -6.13 4.91 -14.07
N ARG A 147 -5.98 5.65 -15.16
CA ARG A 147 -6.66 5.37 -16.44
C ARG A 147 -5.68 4.75 -17.40
N PHE A 148 -5.80 3.45 -17.62
CA PHE A 148 -5.03 2.71 -18.60
C PHE A 148 -5.91 2.27 -19.78
N ALA A 149 -5.28 1.82 -20.88
CA ALA A 149 -5.99 1.34 -22.07
C ALA A 149 -6.90 0.13 -21.77
N ASP A 150 -6.55 -0.66 -20.78
CA ASP A 150 -7.22 -1.88 -20.32
C ASP A 150 -8.13 -1.67 -19.11
N GLY A 151 -8.39 -0.42 -18.70
CA GLY A 151 -9.36 -0.11 -17.65
C GLY A 151 -8.95 1.02 -16.72
N GLN A 152 -9.80 1.25 -15.71
CA GLN A 152 -9.54 2.19 -14.63
C GLN A 152 -9.28 1.40 -13.34
N TRP A 153 -8.24 1.81 -12.61
CA TRP A 153 -7.70 1.07 -11.48
C TRP A 153 -7.47 1.96 -10.26
N SER A 154 -7.64 1.41 -9.08
CA SER A 154 -7.25 2.04 -7.81
C SER A 154 -6.25 1.16 -7.06
N GLY A 155 -5.28 1.80 -6.38
CA GLY A 155 -4.32 1.09 -5.54
C GLY A 155 -5.00 0.49 -4.30
N CYS A 156 -4.54 -0.69 -3.88
CA CYS A 156 -5.00 -1.35 -2.66
C CYS A 156 -3.98 -1.26 -1.52
N ASN A 157 -2.97 -0.39 -1.62
CA ASN A 157 -1.92 -0.23 -0.60
C ASN A 157 -1.30 -1.55 -0.14
N LEU A 158 -1.18 -2.51 -1.07
CA LEU A 158 -0.60 -3.82 -0.83
C LEU A 158 0.47 -4.12 -1.89
N PHE A 159 1.70 -4.34 -1.41
CA PHE A 159 2.86 -4.61 -2.26
C PHE A 159 3.56 -5.86 -1.76
N HIS A 160 4.08 -6.68 -2.66
CA HIS A 160 4.87 -7.85 -2.33
C HIS A 160 6.24 -7.78 -2.99
N PHE A 161 7.28 -7.83 -2.17
CA PHE A 161 8.68 -7.84 -2.58
C PHE A 161 9.19 -9.28 -2.43
N ALA A 162 9.12 -10.05 -3.53
CA ALA A 162 9.25 -11.50 -3.51
C ALA A 162 10.70 -11.96 -3.41
N THR A 163 11.65 -11.20 -3.97
CA THR A 163 13.06 -11.58 -4.07
C THR A 163 13.99 -10.49 -3.54
N PRO A 164 15.24 -10.80 -3.19
CA PRO A 164 16.22 -9.78 -2.81
C PRO A 164 16.47 -8.72 -3.90
N ARG A 165 16.26 -9.05 -5.18
CA ARG A 165 16.38 -8.11 -6.30
C ARG A 165 15.37 -6.96 -6.21
N ALA A 166 14.25 -7.16 -5.52
CA ALA A 166 13.25 -6.14 -5.27
C ALA A 166 13.81 -4.87 -4.57
N ALA A 167 14.96 -4.98 -3.89
CA ALA A 167 15.68 -3.85 -3.31
C ALA A 167 15.92 -2.70 -4.32
N ALA A 168 16.15 -3.02 -5.60
CA ALA A 168 16.39 -2.02 -6.65
C ALA A 168 15.15 -1.14 -6.93
N ALA A 169 13.93 -1.64 -6.66
CA ALA A 169 12.71 -0.87 -6.85
C ALA A 169 12.58 0.34 -5.89
N PHE A 170 13.15 0.25 -4.69
CA PHE A 170 13.08 1.34 -3.71
C PHE A 170 13.82 2.59 -4.19
N SER A 171 14.95 2.44 -4.89
CA SER A 171 15.69 3.58 -5.46
C SER A 171 14.87 4.34 -6.49
N LEU A 172 14.15 3.63 -7.36
CA LEU A 172 13.22 4.25 -8.32
C LEU A 172 12.05 4.92 -7.61
N TRP A 173 11.45 4.25 -6.61
CA TRP A 173 10.33 4.80 -5.85
C TRP A 173 10.74 6.08 -5.10
N GLN A 174 11.86 6.08 -4.38
CA GLN A 174 12.39 7.28 -3.72
C GLN A 174 12.63 8.43 -4.69
N ALA A 175 13.16 8.12 -5.88
CA ALA A 175 13.39 9.15 -6.89
C ALA A 175 12.07 9.75 -7.42
N VAL A 176 11.05 8.93 -7.67
CA VAL A 176 9.72 9.39 -8.09
C VAL A 176 9.03 10.17 -6.97
N GLU A 177 9.11 9.69 -5.72
CA GLU A 177 8.55 10.38 -4.55
C GLU A 177 9.17 11.76 -4.34
N ARG A 178 10.48 11.86 -4.43
CA ARG A 178 11.21 13.15 -4.34
C ARG A 178 10.78 14.14 -5.42
N ASP A 179 10.57 13.64 -6.63
CA ASP A 179 10.18 14.44 -7.79
C ASP A 179 8.67 14.69 -7.90
N ARG A 180 7.85 14.26 -6.93
CA ARG A 180 6.36 14.35 -6.99
C ARG A 180 5.82 15.77 -7.23
N LYS A 181 6.54 16.80 -6.77
CA LYS A 181 6.20 18.21 -7.00
C LYS A 181 6.72 18.75 -8.33
N HIS A 182 7.47 17.95 -9.08
CA HIS A 182 8.09 18.31 -10.35
C HIS A 182 7.74 17.29 -11.44
N PRO A 183 6.50 17.27 -11.96
CA PRO A 183 6.01 16.24 -12.89
C PRO A 183 6.93 16.03 -14.11
N TRP A 184 7.54 17.11 -14.62
CA TRP A 184 8.46 17.03 -15.75
C TRP A 184 9.73 16.20 -15.46
N ARG A 185 10.21 16.16 -14.18
CA ARG A 185 11.33 15.32 -13.78
C ARG A 185 10.94 13.85 -13.77
N ILE A 186 9.71 13.55 -13.30
CA ILE A 186 9.14 12.19 -13.35
C ILE A 186 9.05 11.75 -14.81
N VAL A 187 8.51 12.60 -15.70
CA VAL A 187 8.41 12.31 -17.14
C VAL A 187 9.78 12.05 -17.75
N ARG A 188 10.79 12.88 -17.45
CA ARG A 188 12.16 12.69 -17.94
C ARG A 188 12.75 11.37 -17.44
N ARG A 189 12.48 11.00 -16.20
CA ARG A 189 12.98 9.76 -15.58
C ARG A 189 12.30 8.53 -16.15
N LEU A 190 10.98 8.53 -16.25
CA LEU A 190 10.21 7.40 -16.75
C LEU A 190 10.21 7.31 -18.28
N GLY A 191 10.45 8.42 -18.96
CA GLY A 191 10.49 8.53 -20.42
C GLY A 191 9.25 9.25 -20.99
N PRO A 192 9.46 10.24 -21.90
CA PRO A 192 8.35 11.01 -22.48
C PRO A 192 7.41 10.15 -23.31
N TRP A 193 7.91 9.07 -23.91
CA TRP A 193 7.10 8.15 -24.71
C TRP A 193 6.06 7.39 -23.87
N LEU A 194 6.41 7.03 -22.64
CA LEU A 194 5.46 6.41 -21.71
C LEU A 194 4.29 7.37 -21.40
N LEU A 195 4.62 8.64 -21.11
CA LEU A 195 3.61 9.67 -20.87
C LEU A 195 2.72 9.90 -22.09
N LEU A 196 3.30 10.00 -23.28
CA LEU A 196 2.52 10.18 -24.53
C LEU A 196 1.54 9.01 -24.75
N ARG A 197 1.98 7.77 -24.54
CA ARG A 197 1.09 6.60 -24.62
C ARG A 197 -0.01 6.66 -23.56
N TYR A 198 0.31 7.09 -22.31
CA TYR A 198 -0.66 7.24 -21.25
C TYR A 198 -1.71 8.31 -21.58
N LEU A 199 -1.28 9.51 -22.00
CA LEU A 199 -2.18 10.61 -22.36
C LEU A 199 -3.03 10.28 -23.61
N ALA A 200 -2.50 9.50 -24.54
CA ALA A 200 -3.22 9.02 -25.71
C ALA A 200 -4.18 7.84 -25.39
N GLY A 201 -4.26 7.37 -24.12
CA GLY A 201 -5.08 6.22 -23.73
C GLY A 201 -4.62 4.90 -24.33
N ARG A 202 -3.34 4.78 -24.74
CA ARG A 202 -2.76 3.61 -25.42
C ARG A 202 -1.77 2.82 -24.55
N LEU A 203 -1.62 3.18 -23.29
CA LEU A 203 -0.76 2.48 -22.35
C LEU A 203 -1.60 1.50 -21.52
N SER A 204 -1.33 0.20 -21.64
CA SER A 204 -1.92 -0.82 -20.75
C SER A 204 -1.24 -0.80 -19.39
N LEU A 205 -1.93 -1.30 -18.35
CA LEU A 205 -1.34 -1.46 -17.02
C LEU A 205 -0.12 -2.40 -17.06
N ALA A 206 -0.22 -3.50 -17.79
CA ALA A 206 0.87 -4.45 -17.95
C ALA A 206 2.11 -3.81 -18.59
N ASP A 207 1.94 -3.02 -19.66
CA ASP A 207 3.04 -2.29 -20.31
C ASP A 207 3.69 -1.26 -19.35
N ALA A 208 2.87 -0.59 -18.54
CA ALA A 208 3.36 0.36 -17.55
C ALA A 208 4.22 -0.35 -16.49
N MET A 209 3.76 -1.47 -15.95
CA MET A 209 4.51 -2.28 -14.98
C MET A 209 5.81 -2.82 -15.58
N ALA A 210 5.75 -3.38 -16.78
CA ALA A 210 6.94 -3.86 -17.49
C ALA A 210 7.97 -2.73 -17.74
N HIS A 211 7.50 -1.53 -18.06
CA HIS A 211 8.37 -0.37 -18.25
C HIS A 211 9.04 0.06 -16.94
N LEU A 212 8.28 0.16 -15.84
CA LEU A 212 8.81 0.48 -14.52
C LEU A 212 9.83 -0.57 -14.06
N GLY A 213 9.51 -1.85 -14.28
CA GLY A 213 10.41 -2.97 -13.98
C GLY A 213 11.74 -2.88 -14.71
N ARG A 214 11.71 -2.64 -16.02
CA ARG A 214 12.95 -2.42 -16.80
C ARG A 214 13.78 -1.23 -16.27
N LYS A 215 13.12 -0.15 -15.86
CA LYS A 215 13.81 1.02 -15.28
C LYS A 215 14.46 0.72 -13.91
N ALA A 216 13.84 -0.14 -13.13
CA ALA A 216 14.36 -0.57 -11.83
C ALA A 216 15.29 -1.79 -11.90
N GLY A 217 15.36 -2.49 -13.04
CA GLY A 217 16.13 -3.73 -13.19
C GLY A 217 15.48 -4.95 -12.52
N VAL A 218 14.15 -4.95 -12.38
CA VAL A 218 13.36 -6.01 -11.72
C VAL A 218 12.12 -6.37 -12.54
N VAL A 219 11.51 -7.52 -12.26
CA VAL A 219 10.21 -7.90 -12.83
C VAL A 219 9.12 -7.34 -11.92
N VAL A 220 8.28 -6.45 -12.47
CA VAL A 220 7.15 -5.84 -11.76
C VAL A 220 5.84 -6.31 -12.36
N GLU A 221 4.91 -6.72 -11.52
CA GLU A 221 3.58 -7.20 -11.88
C GLU A 221 2.48 -6.42 -11.14
N ALA A 222 1.38 -6.12 -11.83
CA ALA A 222 0.14 -5.69 -11.20
C ALA A 222 -0.84 -6.86 -11.15
N VAL A 223 -1.30 -7.18 -9.95
CA VAL A 223 -2.30 -8.21 -9.70
C VAL A 223 -3.66 -7.53 -9.53
N ALA A 224 -4.67 -8.04 -10.23
CA ALA A 224 -6.04 -7.56 -10.11
C ALA A 224 -6.70 -8.14 -8.86
N SER A 225 -7.18 -7.28 -7.96
CA SER A 225 -7.96 -7.71 -6.80
C SER A 225 -9.39 -8.05 -7.20
N PRO A 226 -9.92 -9.21 -6.80
CA PRO A 226 -11.35 -9.50 -6.91
C PRO A 226 -12.16 -8.81 -5.80
N HIS A 227 -11.50 -8.25 -4.78
CA HIS A 227 -12.10 -7.64 -3.61
C HIS A 227 -12.11 -6.11 -3.74
N GLY A 228 -13.28 -5.50 -4.02
CA GLY A 228 -13.40 -4.05 -4.20
C GLY A 228 -13.08 -3.25 -2.95
N LEU A 229 -13.38 -3.78 -1.76
CA LEU A 229 -13.06 -3.17 -0.48
C LEU A 229 -11.54 -3.08 -0.22
N ALA A 230 -10.72 -3.89 -0.90
CA ALA A 230 -9.27 -3.83 -0.78
C ALA A 230 -8.68 -2.48 -1.24
N ALA A 231 -9.40 -1.72 -2.05
CA ALA A 231 -9.01 -0.37 -2.44
C ALA A 231 -9.45 0.72 -1.43
N VAL A 232 -10.10 0.35 -0.32
CA VAL A 232 -10.63 1.30 0.68
C VAL A 232 -9.62 1.49 1.81
N ASP A 233 -8.92 2.61 1.80
CA ASP A 233 -8.09 3.13 2.88
C ASP A 233 -8.75 4.35 3.53
N VAL A 234 -8.30 4.75 4.72
CA VAL A 234 -8.86 5.85 5.50
C VAL A 234 -7.96 7.06 5.41
N ASP A 235 -8.23 7.94 4.43
CA ASP A 235 -7.48 9.18 4.21
C ASP A 235 -8.27 10.43 4.64
N LYS A 236 -9.61 10.35 4.71
CA LYS A 236 -10.51 11.45 5.04
C LYS A 236 -11.54 11.02 6.08
N PRO A 237 -12.19 11.95 6.80
CA PRO A 237 -13.28 11.64 7.72
C PRO A 237 -14.41 10.78 7.12
N ASP A 238 -14.77 11.05 5.86
CA ASP A 238 -15.79 10.26 5.16
C ASP A 238 -15.36 8.79 4.98
N ASP A 239 -14.07 8.55 4.72
CA ASP A 239 -13.54 7.18 4.62
C ASP A 239 -13.60 6.47 5.96
N LEU A 240 -13.34 7.18 7.08
CA LEU A 240 -13.49 6.61 8.42
C LEU A 240 -14.94 6.23 8.70
N THR A 241 -15.88 7.10 8.35
CA THR A 241 -17.33 6.84 8.51
C THR A 241 -17.74 5.62 7.67
N LEU A 242 -17.27 5.55 6.43
CA LEU A 242 -17.50 4.41 5.56
C LEU A 242 -16.92 3.11 6.15
N ALA A 243 -15.66 3.13 6.57
CA ALA A 243 -15.00 1.97 7.15
C ALA A 243 -15.69 1.46 8.41
N ARG A 244 -16.16 2.37 9.28
CA ARG A 244 -16.96 2.04 10.48
C ARG A 244 -18.27 1.36 10.10
N ARG A 245 -19.02 1.95 9.16
CA ARG A 245 -20.29 1.36 8.68
C ARG A 245 -20.10 -0.05 8.13
N ILE A 246 -19.05 -0.28 7.32
CA ILE A 246 -18.76 -1.59 6.76
C ILE A 246 -18.37 -2.58 7.87
N ALA A 247 -17.64 -2.12 8.89
CA ALA A 247 -17.24 -2.95 10.03
C ALA A 247 -18.36 -3.18 11.06
N GLY A 248 -19.58 -2.70 10.81
CA GLY A 248 -20.74 -2.89 11.71
C GLY A 248 -20.71 -2.01 12.97
N GLN A 249 -20.11 -0.81 12.87
CA GLN A 249 -20.03 0.16 13.96
C GLN A 249 -20.87 1.42 13.65
#